data_ac5ebec0adfa8430e9ce648a764be786
#
_entry.id   ac5ebec0adfa8430e9ce648a764be786
#
_cell.length_a   1.000
_cell.length_b   1.000
_cell.length_c   1.000
_cell.angle_alpha   90.00
_cell.angle_beta   90.00
_cell.angle_gamma   90.00
#
_symmetry.space_group_name_H-M   'P 1'
#
loop_
_entity.id
_entity.type
_entity.pdbx_description
1 polymer ?
#
loop_
_entity_poly.entity_id
_entity_poly.type
_entity_poly.pdbx_seq_one_letter_code
_entity_poly.pdbx_strand_id
1 'polypeptide(L)'
;MVPLLLLPLLWGGSLQQPRYWLRVQESVTVQEGLCVHVPCSFPYPWSSWSYSGKLYTYWYRKGDHVYYDDPVATNNRNIQVDTETRNRFLLADPSFNNCSLRIRDARMRDAGTYFFQVEKGSQGKYSYQNMLNLQVTALTEKPNIHIPEPLGSGRPTQLTCSLPGSCEGGRPLTFSWAGAAVDSRNLQTSRSGMLTFTPRPQDHGTNLTCQVKLQGSLVTTQRTIQLNVSYAPLLTISFFQGNSTGLKTLSNHTSLPVPEGQSLRLVCVADSNPPAVLSWSRERKALSLSQPSAPGVLELPHVRPADAGEFTCWAQHPLGPQHVSFRVSVQRSPHSCSCETEEQQGSWPLVITLVRGALMGAGFLLTYGLTWLYYTRRD
;
A
#
# COMPACT_ATOMS: atom_id res chain seq x y z
N MET A 1 41.17 -81.67 29.76
CA MET A 1 40.50 -80.88 28.70
C MET A 1 40.07 -79.60 29.34
N VAL A 2 40.82 -78.52 29.11
CA VAL A 2 40.57 -77.20 29.66
C VAL A 2 40.08 -76.32 28.50
N PRO A 3 38.89 -75.70 28.57
CA PRO A 3 38.50 -74.77 27.46
C PRO A 3 39.19 -73.45 27.66
N LEU A 4 39.93 -73.06 26.64
CA LEU A 4 40.47 -71.67 26.47
C LEU A 4 39.30 -70.68 26.31
N LEU A 5 39.12 -69.82 27.30
CA LEU A 5 38.28 -68.61 27.21
C LEU A 5 39.05 -67.58 26.42
N LEU A 6 38.67 -67.39 25.17
CA LEU A 6 39.05 -66.25 24.37
C LEU A 6 38.30 -65.00 24.84
N LEU A 7 38.95 -64.14 25.62
CA LEU A 7 38.50 -62.78 25.88
C LEU A 7 38.61 -61.92 24.61
N PRO A 8 37.54 -61.34 24.11
CA PRO A 8 37.66 -60.27 23.06
C PRO A 8 38.26 -59.05 23.71
N LEU A 9 39.46 -58.72 23.29
CA LEU A 9 40.07 -57.40 23.50
C LEU A 9 39.18 -56.34 22.80
N LEU A 10 38.28 -55.74 23.56
CA LEU A 10 37.61 -54.50 23.20
C LEU A 10 38.68 -53.37 23.14
N TRP A 11 39.24 -53.18 22.00
CA TRP A 11 39.95 -51.93 21.69
C TRP A 11 38.91 -50.83 21.57
N GLY A 12 38.54 -50.32 22.72
CA GLY A 12 37.91 -48.98 22.79
C GLY A 12 38.97 -47.96 22.38
N GLY A 13 39.11 -47.72 21.09
CA GLY A 13 39.81 -46.56 20.60
C GLY A 13 39.07 -45.36 21.10
N SER A 14 39.52 -44.75 22.20
CA SER A 14 39.10 -43.41 22.56
C SER A 14 39.54 -42.54 21.41
N LEU A 15 38.59 -42.05 20.61
CA LEU A 15 38.81 -40.93 19.70
C LEU A 15 39.21 -39.77 20.60
N GLN A 16 40.51 -39.64 20.85
CA GLN A 16 41.10 -38.51 21.54
C GLN A 16 40.84 -37.31 20.64
N GLN A 17 39.84 -36.50 20.96
CA GLN A 17 39.58 -35.29 20.26
C GLN A 17 40.88 -34.48 20.20
N PRO A 18 41.29 -34.02 19.04
CA PRO A 18 42.52 -33.26 18.95
C PRO A 18 42.48 -32.09 19.96
N ARG A 19 43.53 -31.94 20.71
CA ARG A 19 43.66 -30.93 21.80
C ARG A 19 43.42 -29.49 21.32
N TYR A 20 43.49 -29.30 20.02
CA TYR A 20 43.33 -28.03 19.31
C TYR A 20 42.41 -28.25 18.10
N TRP A 21 41.22 -27.71 18.16
CA TRP A 21 40.30 -27.68 17.01
C TRP A 21 39.72 -26.29 16.85
N LEU A 22 39.36 -25.92 15.65
CA LEU A 22 38.67 -24.67 15.32
C LEU A 22 37.32 -25.05 14.71
N ARG A 23 36.26 -24.49 15.29
CA ARG A 23 34.94 -24.54 14.67
C ARG A 23 34.68 -23.23 13.99
N VAL A 24 34.81 -23.18 12.69
CA VAL A 24 34.56 -22.03 11.84
C VAL A 24 33.78 -22.50 10.60
N GLN A 25 32.94 -21.65 10.06
CA GLN A 25 32.30 -21.93 8.77
C GLN A 25 33.37 -21.87 7.67
N GLU A 26 33.57 -23.00 6.96
CA GLU A 26 34.67 -23.15 5.99
C GLU A 26 34.51 -22.21 4.77
N SER A 27 33.26 -21.89 4.39
CA SER A 27 32.98 -20.95 3.29
C SER A 27 31.87 -19.99 3.66
N VAL A 28 32.09 -18.71 3.46
CA VAL A 28 31.15 -17.62 3.71
C VAL A 28 31.09 -16.73 2.49
N THR A 29 29.89 -16.45 2.04
CA THR A 29 29.66 -15.51 0.92
C THR A 29 29.01 -14.24 1.44
N VAL A 30 29.51 -13.09 1.01
CA VAL A 30 28.98 -11.75 1.29
C VAL A 30 28.95 -10.94 0.01
N GLN A 31 28.00 -10.02 -0.11
CA GLN A 31 27.96 -9.11 -1.25
C GLN A 31 28.75 -7.83 -0.96
N GLU A 32 29.33 -7.24 -2.01
CA GLU A 32 30.15 -6.04 -1.89
C GLU A 32 29.39 -4.89 -1.20
N GLY A 33 30.06 -4.25 -0.26
CA GLY A 33 29.51 -3.15 0.54
C GLY A 33 28.66 -3.58 1.73
N LEU A 34 28.29 -4.87 1.82
CA LEU A 34 27.52 -5.41 2.94
C LEU A 34 28.41 -5.93 4.06
N CYS A 35 27.77 -6.35 5.14
CA CYS A 35 28.42 -6.87 6.34
C CYS A 35 28.12 -8.34 6.52
N VAL A 36 29.05 -9.07 7.13
CA VAL A 36 28.84 -10.46 7.50
C VAL A 36 29.44 -10.75 8.86
N HIS A 37 28.76 -11.62 9.61
CA HIS A 37 29.24 -12.18 10.85
C HIS A 37 29.63 -13.65 10.61
N VAL A 38 30.90 -13.98 10.86
CA VAL A 38 31.43 -15.33 10.76
C VAL A 38 31.55 -15.91 12.15
N PRO A 39 30.66 -16.81 12.55
CA PRO A 39 30.77 -17.47 13.87
C PRO A 39 32.00 -18.34 13.91
N CYS A 40 32.76 -18.24 14.99
CA CYS A 40 33.97 -18.97 15.21
C CYS A 40 34.19 -19.28 16.70
N SER A 41 34.57 -20.52 17.03
CA SER A 41 34.94 -20.89 18.39
C SER A 41 36.12 -21.86 18.39
N PHE A 42 36.92 -21.79 19.42
CA PHE A 42 38.08 -22.64 19.59
C PHE A 42 38.24 -23.07 21.06
N PRO A 43 38.62 -24.29 21.36
CA PRO A 43 39.05 -24.67 22.70
C PRO A 43 40.50 -24.25 22.89
N TYR A 44 40.80 -23.76 24.04
CA TYR A 44 42.17 -23.57 24.47
C TYR A 44 42.44 -24.54 25.63
N PRO A 45 43.47 -25.44 25.54
CA PRO A 45 43.73 -26.41 26.58
C PRO A 45 44.24 -25.70 27.84
N TRP A 46 43.43 -25.76 28.89
CA TRP A 46 43.70 -25.14 30.20
C TRP A 46 44.70 -25.92 31.07
N SER A 47 45.21 -27.05 30.58
CA SER A 47 46.03 -27.95 31.36
C SER A 47 47.40 -27.40 31.77
N SER A 48 47.73 -26.20 31.37
CA SER A 48 48.94 -25.48 31.84
C SER A 48 48.58 -24.28 32.69
N TRP A 49 48.07 -24.54 33.90
CA TRP A 49 47.74 -23.56 34.93
C TRP A 49 48.93 -22.67 35.37
N SER A 50 50.13 -22.98 34.92
CA SER A 50 51.34 -22.28 35.34
C SER A 50 51.72 -21.02 34.55
N TYR A 51 50.91 -20.63 33.57
CA TYR A 51 51.25 -19.48 32.71
C TYR A 51 50.22 -18.36 32.82
N SER A 52 50.52 -17.38 33.65
CA SER A 52 49.85 -16.09 33.77
C SER A 52 50.17 -15.21 32.55
N GLY A 53 49.50 -15.41 31.43
CA GLY A 53 49.70 -14.60 30.25
C GLY A 53 48.37 -14.29 29.55
N LYS A 54 48.26 -13.10 29.00
CA LYS A 54 47.10 -12.70 28.22
C LYS A 54 47.04 -13.52 26.93
N LEU A 55 45.88 -14.00 26.58
CA LEU A 55 45.62 -14.69 25.33
C LEU A 55 45.40 -13.66 24.24
N TYR A 56 46.21 -13.69 23.22
CA TYR A 56 46.06 -12.89 22.02
C TYR A 56 45.57 -13.77 20.86
N THR A 57 44.70 -13.21 20.04
CA THR A 57 44.06 -13.88 18.88
C THR A 57 44.29 -13.06 17.64
N TYR A 58 44.52 -13.77 16.53
CA TYR A 58 44.83 -13.15 15.25
C TYR A 58 44.12 -13.86 14.12
N TRP A 59 43.63 -13.07 13.19
CA TRP A 59 43.22 -13.56 11.87
C TRP A 59 44.21 -13.05 10.81
N TYR A 60 44.73 -13.95 10.00
CA TYR A 60 45.65 -13.66 8.90
C TYR A 60 45.05 -14.13 7.59
N ARG A 61 45.49 -13.51 6.49
CA ARG A 61 45.20 -13.99 5.15
C ARG A 61 46.15 -15.13 4.81
N LYS A 62 45.70 -16.14 4.04
CA LYS A 62 46.57 -17.22 3.59
C LYS A 62 47.63 -16.66 2.63
N GLY A 63 48.88 -16.97 2.88
CA GLY A 63 50.03 -16.44 2.18
C GLY A 63 50.76 -15.35 2.95
N ASP A 64 50.13 -14.74 3.96
CA ASP A 64 50.79 -13.80 4.84
C ASP A 64 51.83 -14.52 5.72
N HIS A 65 52.93 -13.83 5.97
CA HIS A 65 53.96 -14.31 6.86
C HIS A 65 53.79 -13.75 8.24
N VAL A 66 53.36 -14.61 9.21
CA VAL A 66 52.94 -14.21 10.58
C VAL A 66 53.99 -13.41 11.40
N TYR A 67 55.23 -13.32 10.92
CA TYR A 67 56.27 -12.51 11.58
C TYR A 67 56.53 -11.17 10.88
N TYR A 68 56.07 -10.99 9.65
CA TYR A 68 56.38 -9.80 8.87
C TYR A 68 55.11 -9.06 8.41
N ASP A 69 53.99 -9.77 8.29
CA ASP A 69 52.77 -9.19 7.77
C ASP A 69 51.80 -8.85 8.91
N ASP A 70 51.05 -7.77 8.77
CA ASP A 70 50.04 -7.35 9.73
C ASP A 70 48.80 -8.26 9.67
N PRO A 71 48.22 -8.66 10.83
CA PRO A 71 46.97 -9.41 10.84
C PRO A 71 45.81 -8.57 10.35
N VAL A 72 44.80 -9.23 9.73
CA VAL A 72 43.57 -8.55 9.32
C VAL A 72 42.68 -8.19 10.51
N ALA A 73 42.77 -8.90 11.62
CA ALA A 73 42.12 -8.57 12.91
C ALA A 73 42.90 -9.19 14.08
N THR A 74 42.99 -8.45 15.20
CA THR A 74 43.61 -8.94 16.47
C THR A 74 43.03 -8.21 17.68
N ASN A 75 43.07 -8.86 18.85
CA ASN A 75 42.81 -8.26 20.16
C ASN A 75 44.10 -7.73 20.82
N ASN A 76 45.28 -7.89 20.18
CA ASN A 76 46.56 -7.37 20.65
C ASN A 76 46.74 -5.90 20.21
N ARG A 77 46.57 -4.97 21.16
CA ARG A 77 46.65 -3.55 20.89
C ARG A 77 48.08 -3.06 20.52
N ASN A 78 49.09 -3.89 20.75
CA ASN A 78 50.46 -3.57 20.44
C ASN A 78 50.85 -3.94 18.99
N ILE A 79 50.00 -4.68 18.29
CA ILE A 79 50.23 -5.09 16.93
C ILE A 79 49.35 -4.24 16.00
N GLN A 80 49.92 -3.76 14.93
CA GLN A 80 49.22 -3.02 13.91
C GLN A 80 48.35 -3.96 13.10
N VAL A 81 47.14 -3.54 12.73
CA VAL A 81 46.26 -4.25 11.85
C VAL A 81 46.48 -3.76 10.44
N ASP A 82 46.41 -4.66 9.45
CA ASP A 82 46.48 -4.33 8.03
C ASP A 82 45.59 -3.11 7.69
N THR A 83 46.20 -2.13 7.04
CA THR A 83 45.57 -0.84 6.71
C THR A 83 44.31 -0.97 5.92
N GLU A 84 44.22 -1.99 5.04
CA GLU A 84 43.08 -2.26 4.16
C GLU A 84 41.87 -2.82 4.92
N THR A 85 42.12 -3.56 6.01
CA THR A 85 41.09 -4.24 6.79
C THR A 85 40.75 -3.54 8.10
N ARG A 86 41.60 -2.54 8.50
CA ARG A 86 41.43 -1.75 9.72
C ARG A 86 40.02 -1.15 9.79
N ASN A 87 39.36 -1.30 10.94
CA ASN A 87 37.99 -0.87 11.26
C ASN A 87 36.89 -1.60 10.46
N ARG A 88 37.25 -2.52 9.55
CA ARG A 88 36.31 -3.34 8.80
C ARG A 88 36.26 -4.79 9.28
N PHE A 89 37.41 -5.38 9.58
CA PHE A 89 37.55 -6.72 10.15
C PHE A 89 37.67 -6.59 11.66
N LEU A 90 36.66 -7.02 12.39
CA LEU A 90 36.56 -6.86 13.83
C LEU A 90 36.32 -8.20 14.51
N LEU A 91 36.99 -8.46 15.60
CA LEU A 91 36.62 -9.54 16.49
C LEU A 91 35.24 -9.22 17.09
N ALA A 92 34.28 -10.14 16.96
CA ALA A 92 32.89 -9.86 17.30
C ALA A 92 32.65 -9.73 18.81
N ASP A 93 33.35 -10.54 19.60
CA ASP A 93 33.25 -10.56 21.05
C ASP A 93 34.62 -10.98 21.64
N PRO A 94 35.21 -10.22 22.55
CA PRO A 94 36.44 -10.61 23.23
C PRO A 94 36.23 -11.71 24.28
N SER A 95 35.05 -12.35 24.35
CA SER A 95 34.77 -13.41 25.29
C SER A 95 35.68 -14.61 25.06
N PHE A 96 35.75 -15.42 26.08
CA PHE A 96 36.64 -16.55 26.16
C PHE A 96 36.30 -17.61 25.09
N ASN A 97 37.31 -18.11 24.35
CA ASN A 97 37.18 -19.10 23.29
C ASN A 97 36.37 -18.64 22.06
N ASN A 98 36.14 -17.38 21.89
CA ASN A 98 35.44 -16.80 20.76
C ASN A 98 36.44 -16.17 19.76
N CYS A 99 36.39 -16.63 18.53
CA CYS A 99 37.19 -16.12 17.40
C CYS A 99 36.30 -15.52 16.30
N SER A 100 35.02 -15.32 16.59
CA SER A 100 34.07 -14.81 15.58
C SER A 100 34.54 -13.50 14.99
N LEU A 101 34.42 -13.42 13.66
CA LEU A 101 34.86 -12.27 12.87
C LEU A 101 33.66 -11.52 12.30
N ARG A 102 33.60 -10.24 12.52
CA ARG A 102 32.64 -9.33 11.87
C ARG A 102 33.35 -8.55 10.78
N ILE A 103 32.91 -8.74 9.55
CA ILE A 103 33.41 -8.04 8.38
C ILE A 103 32.39 -6.96 8.00
N ARG A 104 32.80 -5.73 7.95
CA ARG A 104 32.00 -4.55 7.55
C ARG A 104 32.49 -4.08 6.19
N ASP A 105 31.56 -3.56 5.37
CA ASP A 105 31.91 -3.00 4.07
C ASP A 105 32.80 -3.96 3.25
N ALA A 106 32.31 -5.18 3.02
CA ALA A 106 33.07 -6.19 2.26
C ALA A 106 33.43 -5.66 0.86
N ARG A 107 34.65 -5.89 0.44
CA ARG A 107 35.19 -5.44 -0.85
C ARG A 107 35.61 -6.65 -1.69
N MET A 108 35.53 -6.56 -3.00
CA MET A 108 35.92 -7.65 -3.90
C MET A 108 37.35 -8.19 -3.60
N ARG A 109 38.26 -7.30 -3.20
CA ARG A 109 39.64 -7.65 -2.82
C ARG A 109 39.74 -8.41 -1.50
N ASP A 110 38.70 -8.41 -0.65
CA ASP A 110 38.68 -9.18 0.59
C ASP A 110 38.44 -10.67 0.34
N ALA A 111 38.04 -11.05 -0.86
CA ALA A 111 37.87 -12.46 -1.22
C ALA A 111 39.21 -13.20 -1.03
N GLY A 112 39.16 -14.37 -0.38
CA GLY A 112 40.37 -15.14 -0.11
C GLY A 112 40.18 -16.09 1.09
N THR A 113 41.26 -16.82 1.39
CA THR A 113 41.28 -17.74 2.51
C THR A 113 41.98 -17.11 3.72
N TYR A 114 41.40 -17.31 4.88
CA TYR A 114 41.91 -16.76 6.15
C TYR A 114 42.11 -17.88 7.16
N PHE A 115 43.15 -17.75 8.00
CA PHE A 115 43.44 -18.67 9.08
C PHE A 115 43.49 -17.95 10.42
N PHE A 116 43.21 -18.70 11.48
CA PHE A 116 43.17 -18.22 12.84
C PHE A 116 44.39 -18.69 13.64
N GLN A 117 44.98 -17.81 14.43
CA GLN A 117 46.11 -18.08 15.26
C GLN A 117 45.90 -17.54 16.66
N VAL A 118 46.43 -18.24 17.66
CA VAL A 118 46.47 -17.80 19.06
C VAL A 118 47.89 -17.71 19.56
N GLU A 119 48.13 -16.79 20.50
CA GLU A 119 49.39 -16.59 21.19
C GLU A 119 49.12 -16.39 22.67
N LYS A 120 49.87 -17.10 23.55
CA LYS A 120 49.77 -16.97 24.99
C LYS A 120 51.15 -16.90 25.62
N GLY A 121 51.50 -15.72 26.18
CA GLY A 121 52.80 -15.48 26.86
C GLY A 121 53.99 -15.87 26.02
N SER A 122 55.03 -16.41 26.65
CA SER A 122 56.25 -16.90 26.00
C SER A 122 56.13 -18.30 25.37
N GLN A 123 54.94 -18.94 25.46
CA GLN A 123 54.74 -20.32 24.98
C GLN A 123 54.65 -20.48 23.49
N GLY A 124 54.60 -19.40 22.75
CA GLY A 124 54.56 -19.44 21.32
C GLY A 124 53.15 -19.27 20.72
N LYS A 125 53.14 -19.35 19.44
CA LYS A 125 51.98 -19.16 18.56
C LYS A 125 51.47 -20.52 18.06
N TYR A 126 50.14 -20.67 18.01
CA TYR A 126 49.52 -21.87 17.43
C TYR A 126 48.55 -21.46 16.31
N SER A 127 48.78 -21.93 15.10
CA SER A 127 47.92 -21.71 13.95
C SER A 127 46.99 -22.92 13.75
N TYR A 128 45.70 -22.67 13.67
CA TYR A 128 44.71 -23.72 13.43
C TYR A 128 44.67 -24.07 11.93
N GLN A 129 44.44 -25.35 11.62
CA GLN A 129 44.42 -25.86 10.25
C GLN A 129 43.13 -25.53 9.49
N ASN A 130 41.99 -25.46 10.22
CA ASN A 130 40.72 -25.07 9.63
C ASN A 130 40.78 -23.59 9.19
N MET A 131 40.36 -23.34 7.97
CA MET A 131 40.43 -22.02 7.34
C MET A 131 39.04 -21.53 6.96
N LEU A 132 38.89 -20.21 6.93
CA LEU A 132 37.71 -19.53 6.39
C LEU A 132 37.98 -19.16 4.93
N ASN A 133 37.15 -19.60 3.99
CA ASN A 133 37.13 -19.11 2.64
C ASN A 133 36.04 -18.03 2.48
N LEU A 134 36.45 -16.78 2.37
CA LEU A 134 35.56 -15.66 2.17
C LEU A 134 35.37 -15.41 0.66
N GLN A 135 34.13 -15.47 0.23
CA GLN A 135 33.72 -15.12 -1.13
C GLN A 135 33.00 -13.78 -1.12
N VAL A 136 33.42 -12.86 -1.97
CA VAL A 136 32.74 -11.58 -2.14
C VAL A 136 32.17 -11.53 -3.54
N THR A 137 30.87 -11.25 -3.63
CA THR A 137 30.14 -11.18 -4.90
C THR A 137 29.62 -9.77 -5.15
N ALA A 138 29.25 -9.49 -6.39
CA ALA A 138 28.62 -8.21 -6.72
C ALA A 138 27.31 -8.02 -5.94
N LEU A 139 26.95 -6.76 -5.65
CA LEU A 139 25.70 -6.43 -4.97
C LEU A 139 24.50 -6.71 -5.87
N THR A 140 23.69 -7.69 -5.50
CA THR A 140 22.41 -8.04 -6.13
C THR A 140 21.23 -7.95 -5.15
N GLU A 141 21.54 -7.79 -3.85
CA GLU A 141 20.53 -7.69 -2.79
C GLU A 141 19.64 -6.47 -3.03
N LYS A 142 18.33 -6.68 -2.88
CA LYS A 142 17.33 -5.63 -3.05
C LYS A 142 16.90 -5.06 -1.69
N PRO A 143 16.63 -3.75 -1.61
CA PRO A 143 16.16 -3.17 -0.37
C PRO A 143 14.79 -3.74 0.03
N ASN A 144 14.52 -3.75 1.33
CA ASN A 144 13.22 -4.07 1.90
C ASN A 144 12.48 -2.77 2.21
N ILE A 145 11.21 -2.71 1.79
CA ILE A 145 10.28 -1.65 2.17
C ILE A 145 9.35 -2.20 3.23
N HIS A 146 9.37 -1.60 4.40
CA HIS A 146 8.51 -1.96 5.51
C HIS A 146 7.39 -0.94 5.66
N ILE A 147 6.15 -1.42 5.68
CA ILE A 147 4.92 -0.67 5.93
C ILE A 147 4.39 -1.16 7.27
N PRO A 148 4.46 -0.34 8.35
CA PRO A 148 4.12 -0.80 9.70
C PRO A 148 2.63 -1.08 9.89
N GLU A 149 1.77 -0.34 9.17
CA GLU A 149 0.32 -0.44 9.25
C GLU A 149 -0.31 -0.36 7.85
N PRO A 150 -1.55 -0.88 7.68
CA PRO A 150 -2.28 -0.68 6.45
C PRO A 150 -2.42 0.81 6.11
N LEU A 151 -2.15 1.17 4.86
CA LEU A 151 -2.23 2.55 4.40
C LEU A 151 -3.68 3.02 4.36
N GLY A 152 -4.01 4.01 5.18
CA GLY A 152 -5.31 4.68 5.17
C GLY A 152 -5.23 6.06 4.52
N SER A 153 -6.16 6.37 3.63
CA SER A 153 -6.24 7.70 3.02
C SER A 153 -6.40 8.79 4.06
N GLY A 154 -5.63 9.87 3.95
CA GLY A 154 -5.64 11.02 4.86
C GLY A 154 -4.90 10.80 6.19
N ARG A 155 -4.30 9.62 6.44
CA ARG A 155 -3.52 9.34 7.64
C ARG A 155 -2.03 9.39 7.33
N PRO A 156 -1.24 10.30 7.96
CA PRO A 156 0.20 10.32 7.79
C PRO A 156 0.81 8.98 8.21
N THR A 157 1.64 8.40 7.35
CA THR A 157 2.28 7.10 7.57
C THR A 157 3.77 7.21 7.29
N GLN A 158 4.57 6.48 8.06
CA GLN A 158 6.01 6.41 7.89
C GLN A 158 6.40 5.04 7.32
N LEU A 159 7.04 5.04 6.17
CA LEU A 159 7.63 3.86 5.53
C LEU A 159 9.13 3.82 5.82
N THR A 160 9.68 2.61 5.91
CA THR A 160 11.11 2.42 6.13
C THR A 160 11.70 1.59 5.02
N CYS A 161 12.77 2.06 4.41
CA CYS A 161 13.58 1.32 3.46
C CYS A 161 14.90 0.92 4.12
N SER A 162 15.25 -0.35 4.02
CA SER A 162 16.50 -0.90 4.56
C SER A 162 17.14 -1.85 3.56
N LEU A 163 18.47 -1.91 3.55
CA LEU A 163 19.19 -2.88 2.73
C LEU A 163 19.63 -4.05 3.62
N PRO A 164 19.12 -5.29 3.39
CA PRO A 164 19.55 -6.46 4.12
C PRO A 164 21.06 -6.64 4.05
N GLY A 165 21.68 -7.06 5.15
CA GLY A 165 23.14 -7.20 5.23
C GLY A 165 23.90 -5.89 5.45
N SER A 166 23.27 -4.73 5.46
CA SER A 166 23.90 -3.50 5.94
C SER A 166 24.02 -3.52 7.46
N CYS A 167 25.04 -2.86 8.01
CA CYS A 167 25.28 -2.81 9.44
C CYS A 167 25.84 -1.46 9.90
N GLU A 168 25.73 -1.20 11.18
CA GLU A 168 26.33 -0.02 11.81
C GLU A 168 27.85 -0.03 11.66
N GLY A 169 28.40 1.12 11.24
CA GLY A 169 29.83 1.26 10.94
C GLY A 169 30.27 0.59 9.63
N GLY A 170 29.33 0.06 8.83
CA GLY A 170 29.56 -0.38 7.46
C GLY A 170 29.62 0.80 6.48
N ARG A 171 29.56 0.51 5.17
CA ARG A 171 29.55 1.55 4.15
C ARG A 171 28.28 2.41 4.28
N PRO A 172 28.41 3.75 4.33
CA PRO A 172 27.25 4.63 4.42
C PRO A 172 26.33 4.45 3.22
N LEU A 173 25.02 4.43 3.49
CA LEU A 173 23.96 4.31 2.48
C LEU A 173 23.26 5.65 2.29
N THR A 174 22.81 5.88 1.08
CA THR A 174 21.89 6.97 0.75
C THR A 174 20.64 6.38 0.13
N PHE A 175 19.49 6.85 0.61
CA PHE A 175 18.18 6.38 0.19
C PHE A 175 17.48 7.48 -0.61
N SER A 176 16.75 7.10 -1.63
CA SER A 176 15.86 7.97 -2.37
C SER A 176 14.57 7.27 -2.70
N TRP A 177 13.47 8.03 -2.69
CA TRP A 177 12.15 7.52 -2.98
C TRP A 177 11.63 8.13 -4.27
N ALA A 178 10.97 7.33 -5.11
CA ALA A 178 10.38 7.75 -6.37
C ALA A 178 9.00 7.08 -6.56
N GLY A 179 8.06 7.82 -7.13
CA GLY A 179 6.71 7.35 -7.42
C GLY A 179 5.72 8.48 -7.49
N ALA A 180 4.53 8.24 -8.06
CA ALA A 180 3.49 9.25 -8.20
C ALA A 180 2.96 9.79 -6.85
N ALA A 181 3.01 8.95 -5.81
CA ALA A 181 2.58 9.31 -4.45
C ALA A 181 3.57 10.23 -3.72
N VAL A 182 4.80 10.39 -4.23
CA VAL A 182 5.84 11.22 -3.63
C VAL A 182 5.99 12.48 -4.46
N ASP A 183 5.64 13.64 -3.88
CA ASP A 183 5.83 14.92 -4.55
C ASP A 183 7.31 15.10 -4.92
N SER A 184 7.55 15.58 -6.15
CA SER A 184 8.91 15.85 -6.68
C SER A 184 9.74 16.79 -5.81
N ARG A 185 9.10 17.51 -4.89
CA ARG A 185 9.76 18.38 -3.89
C ARG A 185 10.36 17.62 -2.71
N ASN A 186 9.94 16.37 -2.48
CA ASN A 186 10.41 15.49 -1.40
C ASN A 186 11.40 14.43 -1.88
N LEU A 187 11.97 14.56 -3.07
CA LEU A 187 13.10 13.78 -3.59
C LEU A 187 14.38 14.05 -2.77
N GLN A 188 14.27 14.11 -1.44
CA GLN A 188 15.43 14.25 -0.58
C GLN A 188 16.11 12.89 -0.47
N THR A 189 17.33 12.80 -1.01
CA THR A 189 18.25 11.75 -0.64
C THR A 189 18.51 11.84 0.86
N SER A 190 18.00 10.85 1.59
CA SER A 190 18.16 10.77 3.05
C SER A 190 19.11 9.64 3.43
N ARG A 191 19.81 9.80 4.53
CA ARG A 191 20.61 8.71 5.14
C ARG A 191 19.76 7.75 5.97
N SER A 192 18.53 8.13 6.30
CA SER A 192 17.69 7.34 7.22
C SER A 192 16.79 6.31 6.55
N GLY A 193 16.60 6.35 5.23
CA GLY A 193 15.67 5.46 4.52
C GLY A 193 14.19 5.65 4.87
N MET A 194 13.85 6.61 5.72
CA MET A 194 12.48 6.88 6.15
C MET A 194 11.77 7.82 5.18
N LEU A 195 10.51 7.49 4.85
CA LEU A 195 9.60 8.32 4.09
C LEU A 195 8.33 8.53 4.90
N THR A 196 7.99 9.78 5.16
CA THR A 196 6.69 10.15 5.74
C THR A 196 5.85 10.79 4.65
N PHE A 197 4.66 10.24 4.40
CA PHE A 197 3.70 10.81 3.45
C PHE A 197 2.27 10.55 3.90
N THR A 198 1.32 11.29 3.33
CA THR A 198 -0.11 11.10 3.59
C THR A 198 -0.75 10.50 2.34
N PRO A 199 -1.12 9.20 2.37
CA PRO A 199 -1.74 8.52 1.24
C PRO A 199 -3.05 9.19 0.84
N ARG A 200 -3.34 9.22 -0.47
CA ARG A 200 -4.61 9.68 -1.06
C ARG A 200 -5.27 8.53 -1.81
N PRO A 201 -6.58 8.59 -2.10
CA PRO A 201 -7.25 7.56 -2.90
C PRO A 201 -6.56 7.28 -4.23
N GLN A 202 -6.11 8.33 -4.94
CA GLN A 202 -5.40 8.21 -6.23
C GLN A 202 -4.02 7.55 -6.14
N ASP A 203 -3.46 7.41 -4.95
CA ASP A 203 -2.18 6.71 -4.75
C ASP A 203 -2.36 5.18 -4.72
N HIS A 204 -3.61 4.71 -4.56
CA HIS A 204 -3.93 3.28 -4.63
C HIS A 204 -3.56 2.71 -6.00
N GLY A 205 -2.90 1.54 -6.01
CA GLY A 205 -2.45 0.90 -7.25
C GLY A 205 -1.23 1.55 -7.90
N THR A 206 -0.72 2.68 -7.40
CA THR A 206 0.49 3.31 -7.94
C THR A 206 1.77 2.65 -7.41
N ASN A 207 2.84 2.79 -8.17
CA ASN A 207 4.15 2.25 -7.81
C ASN A 207 4.94 3.22 -6.95
N LEU A 208 5.56 2.68 -5.89
CA LEU A 208 6.51 3.38 -5.04
C LEU A 208 7.84 2.62 -5.06
N THR A 209 8.92 3.31 -5.37
CA THR A 209 10.28 2.74 -5.49
C THR A 209 11.19 3.33 -4.43
N CYS A 210 11.85 2.46 -3.66
CA CYS A 210 13.01 2.84 -2.86
C CYS A 210 14.28 2.47 -3.62
N GLN A 211 15.16 3.42 -3.81
CA GLN A 211 16.49 3.23 -4.38
C GLN A 211 17.55 3.46 -3.29
N VAL A 212 18.51 2.55 -3.22
CA VAL A 212 19.64 2.60 -2.28
C VAL A 212 20.94 2.70 -3.06
N LYS A 213 21.77 3.65 -2.68
CA LYS A 213 23.12 3.84 -3.23
C LYS A 213 24.16 3.72 -2.13
N LEU A 214 25.20 2.93 -2.38
CA LEU A 214 26.35 2.84 -1.51
C LEU A 214 27.26 4.04 -1.76
N GLN A 215 27.66 4.73 -0.68
CA GLN A 215 28.56 5.89 -0.80
C GLN A 215 29.90 5.50 -1.41
N GLY A 216 30.37 6.31 -2.38
CA GLY A 216 31.62 6.04 -3.09
C GLY A 216 31.56 4.91 -4.11
N SER A 217 30.37 4.40 -4.42
CA SER A 217 30.14 3.39 -5.46
C SER A 217 29.16 3.91 -6.51
N LEU A 218 29.27 3.42 -7.74
CA LEU A 218 28.27 3.64 -8.78
C LEU A 218 27.12 2.64 -8.69
N VAL A 219 27.24 1.62 -7.83
CA VAL A 219 26.25 0.56 -7.69
C VAL A 219 25.05 1.09 -6.93
N THR A 220 23.87 0.92 -7.53
CA THR A 220 22.57 1.23 -6.95
C THR A 220 21.69 -0.01 -7.00
N THR A 221 20.89 -0.21 -5.98
CA THR A 221 19.87 -1.25 -5.94
C THR A 221 18.52 -0.64 -5.61
N GLN A 222 17.43 -1.23 -6.10
CA GLN A 222 16.11 -0.68 -5.91
C GLN A 222 15.04 -1.76 -5.75
N ARG A 223 13.95 -1.39 -5.07
CA ARG A 223 12.74 -2.18 -4.96
C ARG A 223 11.53 -1.31 -5.20
N THR A 224 10.62 -1.83 -6.02
CA THR A 224 9.32 -1.21 -6.28
C THR A 224 8.22 -2.05 -5.66
N ILE A 225 7.27 -1.38 -5.03
CA ILE A 225 6.04 -1.95 -4.51
C ILE A 225 4.85 -1.21 -5.09
N GLN A 226 3.70 -1.88 -5.17
CA GLN A 226 2.43 -1.25 -5.49
C GLN A 226 1.72 -0.88 -4.19
N LEU A 227 1.28 0.38 -4.07
CA LEU A 227 0.61 0.88 -2.88
C LEU A 227 -0.82 0.34 -2.80
N ASN A 228 -1.19 -0.19 -1.65
CA ASN A 228 -2.55 -0.60 -1.34
C ASN A 228 -3.13 0.37 -0.30
N VAL A 229 -3.82 1.41 -0.78
CA VAL A 229 -4.39 2.45 0.08
C VAL A 229 -5.87 2.15 0.31
N SER A 230 -6.29 2.08 1.57
CA SER A 230 -7.70 1.96 1.95
C SER A 230 -8.35 3.33 2.01
N TYR A 231 -9.53 3.47 1.39
CA TYR A 231 -10.30 4.71 1.38
C TYR A 231 -11.82 4.44 1.31
N ALA A 232 -12.59 5.36 1.91
CA ALA A 232 -14.04 5.27 1.98
C ALA A 232 -14.68 5.45 0.59
N PRO A 233 -15.87 4.87 0.34
CA PRO A 233 -16.55 4.95 -0.93
C PRO A 233 -16.88 6.38 -1.37
N LEU A 234 -16.52 6.72 -2.61
CA LEU A 234 -17.05 7.85 -3.35
C LEU A 234 -18.12 7.34 -4.29
N LEU A 235 -19.38 7.69 -4.02
CA LEU A 235 -20.53 7.21 -4.78
C LEU A 235 -20.85 8.15 -5.95
N THR A 236 -21.04 7.57 -7.12
CA THR A 236 -21.58 8.25 -8.30
C THR A 236 -22.77 7.48 -8.83
N ILE A 237 -23.87 8.18 -9.15
CA ILE A 237 -25.03 7.61 -9.78
C ILE A 237 -25.13 8.14 -11.20
N SER A 238 -25.22 7.22 -12.13
CA SER A 238 -25.49 7.50 -13.54
C SER A 238 -26.83 6.93 -13.94
N PHE A 239 -27.51 7.56 -14.91
CA PHE A 239 -28.80 7.08 -15.39
C PHE A 239 -28.91 7.12 -16.91
N PHE A 240 -29.73 6.19 -17.41
CA PHE A 240 -30.18 6.09 -18.81
C PHE A 240 -31.68 6.16 -18.81
N GLN A 241 -32.24 6.98 -19.69
CA GLN A 241 -33.69 7.19 -19.81
C GLN A 241 -34.16 6.93 -21.25
N GLY A 242 -35.12 6.05 -21.43
CA GLY A 242 -35.60 5.64 -22.74
C GLY A 242 -34.49 5.04 -23.64
N ASN A 243 -34.48 5.36 -24.92
CA ASN A 243 -33.44 4.94 -25.86
C ASN A 243 -32.20 5.83 -25.91
N SER A 244 -32.04 6.71 -24.93
CA SER A 244 -30.87 7.58 -24.85
C SER A 244 -29.61 6.79 -24.51
N THR A 245 -28.58 6.90 -25.36
CA THR A 245 -27.25 6.30 -25.15
C THR A 245 -26.31 7.22 -24.31
N GLY A 246 -26.76 8.42 -23.97
CA GLY A 246 -25.99 9.40 -23.22
C GLY A 246 -25.97 9.09 -21.72
N LEU A 247 -24.76 8.88 -21.15
CA LEU A 247 -24.55 8.77 -19.71
C LEU A 247 -24.77 10.14 -19.06
N LYS A 248 -25.74 10.23 -18.15
CA LYS A 248 -25.97 11.42 -17.33
C LYS A 248 -25.71 11.08 -15.87
N THR A 249 -25.04 11.97 -15.15
CA THR A 249 -24.76 11.80 -13.71
C THR A 249 -25.76 12.57 -12.87
N LEU A 250 -26.14 11.97 -11.72
CA LEU A 250 -27.01 12.58 -10.73
C LEU A 250 -26.19 13.10 -9.56
N SER A 251 -26.49 14.31 -9.12
CA SER A 251 -25.99 14.85 -7.87
C SER A 251 -26.88 14.45 -6.70
N ASN A 252 -26.34 14.45 -5.49
CA ASN A 252 -27.11 14.15 -4.29
C ASN A 252 -28.30 15.14 -4.12
N HIS A 253 -29.46 14.61 -3.67
CA HIS A 253 -30.72 15.34 -3.45
C HIS A 253 -31.31 16.01 -4.70
N THR A 254 -30.95 15.57 -5.92
CA THR A 254 -31.56 16.05 -7.14
C THR A 254 -32.90 15.39 -7.42
N SER A 255 -33.78 16.08 -8.21
CA SER A 255 -35.00 15.49 -8.72
C SER A 255 -34.81 15.10 -10.19
N LEU A 256 -35.14 13.85 -10.51
CA LEU A 256 -35.08 13.29 -11.84
C LEU A 256 -36.50 13.19 -12.40
N PRO A 257 -36.91 14.04 -13.37
CA PRO A 257 -38.18 13.92 -14.03
C PRO A 257 -38.11 12.78 -15.05
N VAL A 258 -39.03 11.86 -14.99
CA VAL A 258 -39.16 10.70 -15.89
C VAL A 258 -40.59 10.63 -16.44
N PRO A 259 -40.81 10.65 -17.77
CA PRO A 259 -42.10 10.42 -18.35
C PRO A 259 -42.66 9.03 -18.00
N GLU A 260 -43.97 8.96 -17.72
CA GLU A 260 -44.65 7.70 -17.48
C GLU A 260 -44.50 6.74 -18.67
N GLY A 261 -44.28 5.45 -18.40
CA GLY A 261 -44.09 4.40 -19.42
C GLY A 261 -42.67 4.28 -19.95
N GLN A 262 -41.77 5.26 -19.72
CA GLN A 262 -40.38 5.15 -20.17
C GLN A 262 -39.57 4.19 -19.28
N SER A 263 -38.51 3.61 -19.87
CA SER A 263 -37.55 2.82 -19.12
C SER A 263 -36.53 3.76 -18.41
N LEU A 264 -36.17 3.39 -17.19
CA LEU A 264 -35.13 4.05 -16.41
C LEU A 264 -34.15 3.00 -15.90
N ARG A 265 -32.87 3.14 -16.24
CA ARG A 265 -31.78 2.34 -15.74
C ARG A 265 -30.85 3.23 -14.92
N LEU A 266 -30.65 2.86 -13.67
CA LEU A 266 -29.78 3.54 -12.72
C LEU A 266 -28.56 2.69 -12.43
N VAL A 267 -27.39 3.29 -12.48
CA VAL A 267 -26.10 2.63 -12.20
C VAL A 267 -25.40 3.41 -11.09
N CYS A 268 -25.29 2.77 -9.94
CA CYS A 268 -24.53 3.27 -8.81
C CYS A 268 -23.14 2.64 -8.82
N VAL A 269 -22.11 3.44 -8.77
CA VAL A 269 -20.70 3.02 -8.70
C VAL A 269 -20.08 3.58 -7.43
N ALA A 270 -19.34 2.74 -6.71
CA ALA A 270 -18.56 3.14 -5.55
C ALA A 270 -17.09 2.99 -5.88
N ASP A 271 -16.37 4.09 -5.88
CA ASP A 271 -14.91 4.08 -5.90
C ASP A 271 -14.40 3.97 -4.47
N SER A 272 -13.84 2.81 -4.11
CA SER A 272 -13.39 2.49 -2.75
C SER A 272 -12.37 1.36 -2.73
N ASN A 273 -11.58 1.32 -1.69
CA ASN A 273 -10.71 0.19 -1.38
C ASN A 273 -10.76 -0.15 0.12
N PRO A 274 -11.12 -1.39 0.49
CA PRO A 274 -11.61 -2.48 -0.35
C PRO A 274 -12.92 -2.13 -1.07
N PRO A 275 -13.34 -2.92 -2.09
CA PRO A 275 -14.60 -2.67 -2.80
C PRO A 275 -15.80 -2.68 -1.84
N ALA A 276 -16.68 -1.69 -1.98
CA ALA A 276 -17.91 -1.59 -1.20
C ALA A 276 -19.01 -2.53 -1.72
N VAL A 277 -19.86 -3.00 -0.83
CA VAL A 277 -21.07 -3.74 -1.20
C VAL A 277 -22.21 -2.75 -1.43
N LEU A 278 -22.75 -2.75 -2.65
CA LEU A 278 -23.81 -1.83 -3.06
C LEU A 278 -25.22 -2.44 -2.89
N SER A 279 -26.15 -1.60 -2.46
CA SER A 279 -27.57 -1.95 -2.36
C SER A 279 -28.46 -0.74 -2.65
N TRP A 280 -29.68 -1.00 -3.13
CA TRP A 280 -30.68 0.01 -3.39
C TRP A 280 -31.81 -0.02 -2.35
N SER A 281 -32.29 1.15 -1.94
CA SER A 281 -33.50 1.29 -1.16
C SER A 281 -34.40 2.37 -1.74
N ARG A 282 -35.69 2.21 -1.50
CA ARG A 282 -36.71 3.22 -1.80
C ARG A 282 -37.47 3.55 -0.52
N GLU A 283 -37.58 4.83 -0.20
CA GLU A 283 -38.28 5.29 0.99
C GLU A 283 -37.86 4.51 2.27
N ARG A 284 -36.56 4.24 2.41
CA ARG A 284 -35.91 3.45 3.49
C ARG A 284 -36.27 1.95 3.53
N LYS A 285 -37.00 1.44 2.53
CA LYS A 285 -37.26 0.00 2.38
C LYS A 285 -36.27 -0.59 1.37
N ALA A 286 -35.56 -1.65 1.75
CA ALA A 286 -34.67 -2.36 0.83
C ALA A 286 -35.44 -2.86 -0.39
N LEU A 287 -34.92 -2.58 -1.59
CA LEU A 287 -35.45 -3.11 -2.81
C LEU A 287 -34.88 -4.51 -3.01
N SER A 288 -35.73 -5.53 -2.79
CA SER A 288 -35.38 -6.89 -3.18
C SER A 288 -35.53 -6.98 -4.72
N LEU A 289 -34.40 -6.94 -5.41
CA LEU A 289 -34.40 -7.13 -6.87
C LEU A 289 -34.72 -8.58 -7.17
N SER A 290 -35.88 -8.81 -7.75
CA SER A 290 -36.35 -10.14 -8.16
C SER A 290 -35.63 -10.71 -9.39
N GLN A 291 -34.65 -9.98 -9.94
CA GLN A 291 -33.76 -10.44 -11.01
C GLN A 291 -32.28 -10.16 -10.61
N PRO A 292 -31.34 -11.03 -11.01
CA PRO A 292 -29.91 -10.82 -10.73
C PRO A 292 -29.38 -9.72 -11.65
N SER A 293 -29.71 -8.48 -11.34
CA SER A 293 -29.01 -7.32 -11.89
C SER A 293 -27.61 -7.27 -11.32
N ALA A 294 -26.64 -6.78 -12.09
CA ALA A 294 -25.31 -6.55 -11.57
C ALA A 294 -25.37 -5.67 -10.30
N PRO A 295 -24.51 -5.92 -9.29
CA PRO A 295 -24.47 -5.10 -8.08
C PRO A 295 -24.42 -3.61 -8.44
N GLY A 296 -25.30 -2.80 -7.81
CA GLY A 296 -25.37 -1.35 -8.07
C GLY A 296 -26.27 -0.96 -9.26
N VAL A 297 -26.84 -1.89 -10.03
CA VAL A 297 -27.76 -1.58 -11.13
C VAL A 297 -29.21 -1.74 -10.67
N LEU A 298 -30.03 -0.74 -10.92
CA LEU A 298 -31.46 -0.75 -10.70
C LEU A 298 -32.17 -0.43 -12.03
N GLU A 299 -33.03 -1.35 -12.51
CA GLU A 299 -33.75 -1.23 -13.76
C GLU A 299 -35.26 -1.13 -13.50
N LEU A 300 -35.87 -0.09 -14.04
CA LEU A 300 -37.31 0.14 -14.09
C LEU A 300 -37.73 0.12 -15.56
N PRO A 301 -38.19 -1.04 -16.10
CA PRO A 301 -38.48 -1.17 -17.54
C PRO A 301 -39.61 -0.26 -18.00
N HIS A 302 -40.61 -0.02 -17.15
CA HIS A 302 -41.74 0.87 -17.39
C HIS A 302 -42.02 1.65 -16.10
N VAL A 303 -41.62 2.92 -16.08
CA VAL A 303 -41.85 3.79 -14.94
C VAL A 303 -43.32 4.13 -14.78
N ARG A 304 -43.89 3.85 -13.61
CA ARG A 304 -45.31 4.08 -13.26
C ARG A 304 -45.40 5.23 -12.27
N PRO A 305 -46.54 5.90 -12.12
CA PRO A 305 -46.77 6.91 -11.07
C PRO A 305 -46.42 6.41 -9.65
N ALA A 306 -46.66 5.10 -9.41
CA ALA A 306 -46.29 4.45 -8.16
C ALA A 306 -44.75 4.35 -7.94
N ASP A 307 -43.92 4.54 -8.96
CA ASP A 307 -42.47 4.51 -8.85
C ASP A 307 -41.86 5.88 -8.49
N ALA A 308 -42.69 6.92 -8.36
CA ALA A 308 -42.25 8.19 -7.81
C ALA A 308 -41.84 8.01 -6.35
N GLY A 309 -40.78 8.70 -5.94
CA GLY A 309 -40.27 8.63 -4.57
C GLY A 309 -38.76 8.85 -4.47
N GLU A 310 -38.23 8.70 -3.26
CA GLU A 310 -36.80 8.83 -2.98
C GLU A 310 -36.11 7.48 -3.14
N PHE A 311 -35.09 7.45 -3.96
CA PHE A 311 -34.20 6.31 -4.15
C PHE A 311 -32.84 6.60 -3.54
N THR A 312 -32.30 5.61 -2.83
CA THR A 312 -31.00 5.72 -2.17
C THR A 312 -30.12 4.53 -2.56
N CYS A 313 -28.93 4.82 -3.05
CA CYS A 313 -27.86 3.85 -3.19
C CYS A 313 -27.03 3.85 -1.92
N TRP A 314 -26.87 2.68 -1.31
CA TRP A 314 -26.05 2.43 -0.15
C TRP A 314 -24.78 1.69 -0.51
N ALA A 315 -23.66 2.11 0.01
CA ALA A 315 -22.38 1.41 -0.03
C ALA A 315 -21.98 0.99 1.39
N GLN A 316 -21.94 -0.30 1.65
CA GLN A 316 -21.41 -0.85 2.89
C GLN A 316 -19.91 -1.06 2.75
N HIS A 317 -19.15 -0.48 3.69
CA HIS A 317 -17.68 -0.49 3.64
C HIS A 317 -17.09 -0.55 5.06
N PRO A 318 -15.90 -1.18 5.28
CA PRO A 318 -15.26 -1.27 6.59
C PRO A 318 -14.96 0.09 7.25
N LEU A 319 -14.72 1.13 6.44
CA LEU A 319 -14.48 2.49 6.94
C LEU A 319 -15.77 3.28 7.21
N GLY A 320 -16.93 2.64 7.13
CA GLY A 320 -18.25 3.21 7.36
C GLY A 320 -19.14 3.21 6.12
N PRO A 321 -20.48 3.18 6.33
CA PRO A 321 -21.43 3.22 5.24
C PRO A 321 -21.50 4.62 4.62
N GLN A 322 -21.69 4.66 3.30
CA GLN A 322 -21.96 5.88 2.55
C GLN A 322 -23.23 5.71 1.72
N HIS A 323 -23.93 6.80 1.42
CA HIS A 323 -25.13 6.75 0.60
C HIS A 323 -25.30 8.03 -0.21
N VAL A 324 -26.01 7.89 -1.32
CA VAL A 324 -26.46 9.01 -2.17
C VAL A 324 -27.93 8.81 -2.47
N SER A 325 -28.72 9.86 -2.26
CA SER A 325 -30.18 9.87 -2.47
C SER A 325 -30.58 10.83 -3.56
N PHE A 326 -31.62 10.50 -4.31
CA PHE A 326 -32.25 11.37 -5.29
C PHE A 326 -33.74 11.04 -5.40
N ARG A 327 -34.54 11.96 -5.94
CA ARG A 327 -35.99 11.78 -6.09
C ARG A 327 -36.37 11.57 -7.53
N VAL A 328 -37.10 10.50 -7.80
CA VAL A 328 -37.76 10.28 -9.10
C VAL A 328 -39.12 10.97 -9.08
N SER A 329 -39.37 11.87 -10.02
CA SER A 329 -40.66 12.50 -10.25
C SER A 329 -41.25 12.01 -11.59
N VAL A 330 -42.40 11.32 -11.54
CA VAL A 330 -43.02 10.79 -12.73
C VAL A 330 -43.90 11.85 -13.38
N GLN A 331 -43.57 12.21 -14.62
CA GLN A 331 -44.36 13.10 -15.44
C GLN A 331 -45.42 12.30 -16.19
N ARG A 332 -46.67 12.56 -15.86
CA ARG A 332 -47.78 11.97 -16.63
C ARG A 332 -47.70 12.53 -18.05
N SER A 333 -47.70 11.68 -19.06
CA SER A 333 -48.02 12.12 -20.42
C SER A 333 -49.39 12.75 -20.35
N PRO A 334 -49.62 13.93 -20.95
CA PRO A 334 -50.94 14.39 -21.18
C PRO A 334 -51.55 13.32 -22.10
N HIS A 335 -52.36 12.43 -21.51
CA HIS A 335 -53.29 11.64 -22.35
C HIS A 335 -54.04 12.68 -23.14
N SER A 336 -53.84 12.73 -24.45
CA SER A 336 -54.88 13.20 -25.34
C SER A 336 -56.09 12.30 -25.05
N CYS A 337 -56.91 12.69 -24.08
CA CYS A 337 -58.29 12.35 -24.12
C CYS A 337 -58.78 12.94 -25.44
N SER A 338 -58.82 12.15 -26.49
CA SER A 338 -59.83 12.29 -27.53
C SER A 338 -61.14 11.83 -26.88
N CYS A 339 -61.64 12.65 -25.95
CA CYS A 339 -63.07 12.83 -25.86
C CYS A 339 -63.42 13.47 -27.20
N GLU A 340 -63.96 12.72 -28.14
CA GLU A 340 -64.93 13.21 -29.08
C GLU A 340 -66.09 13.74 -28.25
N THR A 341 -65.96 14.90 -27.66
CA THR A 341 -67.06 15.78 -27.39
C THR A 341 -67.42 16.31 -28.76
N GLU A 342 -68.50 15.77 -29.36
CA GLU A 342 -69.35 16.50 -30.27
C GLU A 342 -69.41 17.94 -29.65
N GLU A 343 -68.69 18.87 -30.20
CA GLU A 343 -68.94 20.28 -30.05
C GLU A 343 -70.27 20.54 -30.77
N GLN A 344 -71.40 20.30 -30.07
CA GLN A 344 -72.50 21.17 -30.25
C GLN A 344 -72.02 22.58 -30.02
N GLN A 345 -71.64 23.27 -31.04
CA GLN A 345 -71.44 24.68 -31.13
C GLN A 345 -72.76 25.39 -30.77
N GLY A 346 -73.13 25.31 -29.51
CA GLY A 346 -74.16 26.15 -28.95
C GLY A 346 -73.68 27.56 -28.91
N SER A 347 -74.17 28.42 -29.79
CA SER A 347 -73.87 29.86 -29.84
C SER A 347 -74.40 30.64 -28.64
N TRP A 348 -74.48 30.03 -27.46
CA TRP A 348 -75.00 30.58 -26.22
C TRP A 348 -74.27 31.83 -25.71
N PRO A 349 -72.93 31.98 -25.80
CA PRO A 349 -72.28 33.23 -25.34
C PRO A 349 -72.63 34.41 -26.25
N LEU A 350 -72.80 34.22 -27.56
CA LEU A 350 -73.19 35.25 -28.47
C LEU A 350 -74.65 35.69 -28.25
N VAL A 351 -75.54 34.76 -28.00
CA VAL A 351 -76.93 35.04 -27.74
C VAL A 351 -77.08 35.81 -26.42
N ILE A 352 -76.39 35.47 -25.36
CA ILE A 352 -76.40 36.18 -24.07
C ILE A 352 -75.87 37.58 -24.21
N THR A 353 -74.83 37.79 -24.96
CA THR A 353 -74.29 39.18 -25.21
C THR A 353 -75.20 40.02 -26.06
N LEU A 354 -75.87 39.47 -27.06
CA LEU A 354 -76.87 40.16 -27.87
C LEU A 354 -78.12 40.52 -27.08
N VAL A 355 -78.60 39.60 -26.23
CA VAL A 355 -79.77 39.86 -25.35
C VAL A 355 -79.43 40.94 -24.29
N ARG A 356 -78.25 40.94 -23.68
CA ARG A 356 -77.79 42.00 -22.79
C ARG A 356 -77.69 43.37 -23.50
N GLY A 357 -77.15 43.39 -24.71
CA GLY A 357 -77.06 44.61 -25.55
C GLY A 357 -78.45 45.14 -25.90
N ALA A 358 -79.38 44.30 -26.30
CA ALA A 358 -80.76 44.68 -26.62
C ALA A 358 -81.51 45.23 -25.41
N LEU A 359 -81.39 44.63 -24.24
CA LEU A 359 -82.03 45.09 -23.00
C LEU A 359 -81.45 46.44 -22.52
N MET A 360 -80.16 46.66 -22.64
CA MET A 360 -79.56 47.96 -22.35
C MET A 360 -80.02 49.04 -23.36
N GLY A 361 -80.06 48.71 -24.65
CA GLY A 361 -80.56 49.65 -25.67
C GLY A 361 -82.03 50.00 -25.46
N ALA A 362 -82.91 49.04 -25.14
CA ALA A 362 -84.33 49.32 -24.84
C ALA A 362 -84.47 50.16 -23.57
N GLY A 363 -83.66 49.94 -22.54
CA GLY A 363 -83.61 50.81 -21.33
C GLY A 363 -83.25 52.24 -21.64
N PHE A 364 -82.24 52.48 -22.48
CA PHE A 364 -81.89 53.84 -22.90
C PHE A 364 -82.98 54.51 -23.74
N LEU A 365 -83.60 53.79 -24.65
CA LEU A 365 -84.72 54.33 -25.46
C LEU A 365 -85.95 54.66 -24.58
N LEU A 366 -86.29 53.84 -23.59
CA LEU A 366 -87.35 54.10 -22.67
C LEU A 366 -87.06 55.33 -21.78
N THR A 367 -85.87 55.45 -21.22
CA THR A 367 -85.48 56.61 -20.45
C THR A 367 -85.46 57.87 -21.28
N TYR A 368 -84.92 57.81 -22.48
CA TYR A 368 -84.92 58.94 -23.40
C TYR A 368 -86.31 59.32 -23.86
N GLY A 369 -87.16 58.33 -24.20
CA GLY A 369 -88.52 58.55 -24.56
C GLY A 369 -89.37 59.16 -23.42
N LEU A 370 -89.20 58.68 -22.17
CA LEU A 370 -89.86 59.24 -21.03
C LEU A 370 -89.36 60.65 -20.64
N THR A 371 -88.09 60.94 -20.78
CA THR A 371 -87.55 62.31 -20.61
C THR A 371 -88.07 63.24 -21.69
N TRP A 372 -88.10 62.78 -22.95
CA TRP A 372 -88.65 63.56 -24.04
C TRP A 372 -90.13 63.87 -23.85
N LEU A 373 -90.95 62.88 -23.47
CA LEU A 373 -92.39 63.06 -23.13
C LEU A 373 -92.60 63.99 -21.88
N TYR A 374 -91.64 63.96 -20.95
CA TYR A 374 -91.73 64.81 -19.72
C TYR A 374 -91.44 66.32 -20.16
N TYR A 375 -90.52 66.51 -21.05
CA TYR A 375 -90.18 67.85 -21.52
C TYR A 375 -91.22 68.42 -22.53
N THR A 376 -91.82 67.59 -23.40
CA THR A 376 -92.84 68.05 -24.35
C THR A 376 -94.25 68.23 -23.76
N ARG A 377 -94.48 67.83 -22.57
CA ARG A 377 -95.75 68.08 -21.88
C ARG A 377 -95.73 69.30 -20.93
N ARG A 378 -94.67 70.07 -20.97
CA ARG A 378 -94.49 71.24 -20.11
C ARG A 378 -94.50 72.57 -20.92
N ASP A 379 -95.01 72.56 -22.13
CA ASP A 379 -95.35 73.75 -22.91
C ASP A 379 -96.87 73.81 -23.00
#